data_019f4fbfbc6bc699318b606d5fc98619
#
_entry.id   019f4fbfbc6bc699318b606d5fc98619
#
_cell.length_a   1.000
_cell.length_b   1.000
_cell.length_c   1.000
_cell.angle_alpha   90.00
_cell.angle_beta   90.00
_cell.angle_gamma   90.00
#
_symmetry.space_group_name_H-M   'P 1'
#
loop_
_entity.id
_entity.type
_entity.pdbx_description
1 polymer ?
#
loop_
_entity_poly.entity_id
_entity_poly.type
_entity_poly.pdbx_seq_one_letter_code
_entity_poly.pdbx_strand_id
1 'polypeptide(L)'
;MCKTEAEIKNYKKLFFGFKRGEMMYINVIGAGLAGCECAYQIAKRGINVRLFEMKPTKKTAAHKSDLFCELICSNSLKALRIESAAGLLKEEMRRLDSLLMRCADKCAVPAGGALAVNRDDFSAMVTKEIRNNPLIEVIEKEVTEIPNDAITVIAAGPLASEVLSAEIQKICGGGLSFFDAAAPIVTAESIDMEKAFFASRYDKGGDDAYINCPMNKDEYEAFYEALVSAERTPLHGVDVQNPKVYEGCMPVEILAQRGHDTLRFGPMKPVGLRDPRTGHRPWAVLQLRTENAEKSLYNLVGFQTNLKFPEQKRVFSMIPALHDAEFIRYGVMHRNTFLDSPRILNSDFSMKENANIFFAGQ
;
A
#
# COMPACT_ATOMS: atom_id res chain seq x y z
N MET A 1 16.07 8.50 25.51
CA MET A 1 17.04 7.96 26.51
C MET A 1 17.61 6.67 25.96
N CYS A 2 18.89 6.67 25.57
CA CYS A 2 19.59 5.43 25.20
C CYS A 2 19.71 4.54 26.44
N LYS A 3 19.21 3.29 26.38
CA LYS A 3 19.46 2.31 27.44
C LYS A 3 20.94 1.95 27.48
N THR A 4 21.49 1.83 28.66
CA THR A 4 22.91 1.49 28.87
C THR A 4 23.18 0.05 28.42
N GLU A 5 24.46 -0.27 28.08
CA GLU A 5 24.89 -1.66 27.74
C GLU A 5 24.46 -2.68 28.81
N ALA A 6 24.39 -2.27 30.07
CA ALA A 6 23.96 -3.10 31.17
C ALA A 6 22.44 -3.43 31.11
N GLU A 7 21.61 -2.48 30.67
CA GLU A 7 20.17 -2.72 30.48
C GLU A 7 19.92 -3.64 29.30
N ILE A 8 20.68 -3.49 28.20
CA ILE A 8 20.62 -4.39 27.04
C ILE A 8 21.08 -5.81 27.43
N LYS A 9 22.14 -5.93 28.25
CA LYS A 9 22.58 -7.23 28.80
C LYS A 9 21.55 -7.88 29.71
N ASN A 10 20.84 -7.10 30.54
CA ASN A 10 19.78 -7.60 31.41
C ASN A 10 18.55 -8.03 30.64
N TYR A 11 18.14 -7.29 29.59
CA TYR A 11 17.07 -7.70 28.68
C TYR A 11 17.42 -9.01 27.97
N LYS A 12 18.68 -9.16 27.48
CA LYS A 12 19.18 -10.40 26.88
C LYS A 12 19.10 -11.58 27.83
N LYS A 13 19.29 -11.37 29.15
CA LYS A 13 19.26 -12.41 30.19
C LYS A 13 17.83 -12.77 30.64
N LEU A 14 16.91 -11.79 30.70
CA LEU A 14 15.54 -12.00 31.18
C LEU A 14 14.64 -12.70 30.14
N PHE A 15 14.86 -12.42 28.84
CA PHE A 15 13.98 -12.92 27.80
C PHE A 15 14.47 -14.21 27.12
N PHE A 16 15.75 -14.61 27.27
CA PHE A 16 16.31 -15.58 26.34
C PHE A 16 17.10 -16.73 26.94
N GLY A 17 17.17 -17.00 28.20
CA GLY A 17 17.73 -18.22 28.82
C GLY A 17 18.95 -18.90 28.12
N PHE A 18 19.74 -18.17 27.32
CA PHE A 18 20.73 -18.71 26.37
C PHE A 18 22.03 -19.16 27.00
N LYS A 19 22.60 -20.24 26.46
CA LYS A 19 23.97 -20.69 26.74
C LYS A 19 24.98 -19.66 26.20
N ARG A 20 26.03 -19.43 27.00
CA ARG A 20 27.15 -18.54 26.64
C ARG A 20 27.80 -19.00 25.33
N GLY A 21 27.69 -18.22 24.22
CA GLY A 21 28.43 -18.44 23.00
C GLY A 21 27.59 -18.58 21.70
N GLU A 22 26.26 -18.70 21.78
CA GLU A 22 25.42 -18.73 20.59
C GLU A 22 25.08 -17.31 20.10
N MET A 23 25.28 -17.08 18.82
CA MET A 23 24.92 -15.81 18.18
C MET A 23 23.40 -15.71 18.09
N MET A 24 22.82 -14.79 18.87
CA MET A 24 21.37 -14.57 18.89
C MET A 24 20.93 -13.86 17.62
N TYR A 25 19.95 -14.40 16.94
CA TYR A 25 19.29 -13.77 15.81
C TYR A 25 17.78 -13.89 15.93
N ILE A 26 17.07 -13.01 15.20
CA ILE A 26 15.61 -13.03 15.07
C ILE A 26 15.30 -13.20 13.58
N ASN A 27 14.40 -14.11 13.28
CA ASN A 27 13.88 -14.29 11.93
C ASN A 27 12.78 -13.25 11.66
N VAL A 28 12.84 -12.60 10.50
CA VAL A 28 11.78 -11.71 9.99
C VAL A 28 11.39 -12.22 8.61
N ILE A 29 10.12 -12.53 8.40
CA ILE A 29 9.61 -13.08 7.14
C ILE A 29 8.85 -12.00 6.38
N GLY A 30 9.37 -11.61 5.22
CA GLY A 30 8.84 -10.58 4.32
C GLY A 30 9.55 -9.24 4.45
N ALA A 31 10.07 -8.71 3.34
CA ALA A 31 10.70 -7.39 3.24
C ALA A 31 9.74 -6.30 2.73
N GLY A 32 8.46 -6.38 3.15
CA GLY A 32 7.51 -5.29 3.01
C GLY A 32 7.73 -4.19 4.04
N LEU A 33 6.77 -3.24 4.15
CA LEU A 33 6.88 -2.11 5.08
C LEU A 33 7.10 -2.57 6.52
N ALA A 34 6.26 -3.46 7.03
CA ALA A 34 6.36 -3.95 8.40
C ALA A 34 7.66 -4.71 8.67
N GLY A 35 8.09 -5.58 7.72
CA GLY A 35 9.29 -6.39 7.89
C GLY A 35 10.58 -5.58 7.83
N CYS A 36 10.71 -4.62 6.91
CA CYS A 36 11.88 -3.74 6.85
C CYS A 36 12.00 -2.86 8.09
N GLU A 37 10.88 -2.27 8.58
CA GLU A 37 10.89 -1.50 9.81
C GLU A 37 11.26 -2.38 11.00
N CYS A 38 10.67 -3.57 11.12
CA CYS A 38 10.97 -4.53 12.17
C CYS A 38 12.45 -4.94 12.17
N ALA A 39 12.98 -5.35 11.02
CA ALA A 39 14.39 -5.74 10.87
C ALA A 39 15.35 -4.59 11.27
N TYR A 40 15.05 -3.38 10.80
CA TYR A 40 15.82 -2.19 11.15
C TYR A 40 15.80 -1.89 12.64
N GLN A 41 14.62 -1.93 13.28
CA GLN A 41 14.48 -1.64 14.70
C GLN A 41 15.13 -2.70 15.60
N ILE A 42 15.13 -3.97 15.18
CA ILE A 42 15.85 -5.07 15.87
C ILE A 42 17.36 -4.86 15.74
N ALA A 43 17.86 -4.63 14.51
CA ALA A 43 19.27 -4.40 14.25
C ALA A 43 19.81 -3.17 15.01
N LYS A 44 19.05 -2.08 15.06
CA LYS A 44 19.38 -0.87 15.82
C LYS A 44 19.58 -1.14 17.33
N ARG A 45 18.99 -2.22 17.85
CA ARG A 45 19.19 -2.68 19.24
C ARG A 45 20.36 -3.65 19.40
N GLY A 46 21.17 -3.82 18.36
CA GLY A 46 22.36 -4.68 18.36
C GLY A 46 22.04 -6.17 18.32
N ILE A 47 20.90 -6.57 17.74
CA ILE A 47 20.49 -7.95 17.57
C ILE A 47 20.59 -8.32 16.10
N ASN A 48 21.18 -9.47 15.76
CA ASN A 48 21.26 -9.95 14.39
C ASN A 48 19.86 -10.34 13.88
N VAL A 49 19.63 -10.10 12.60
CA VAL A 49 18.37 -10.39 11.92
C VAL A 49 18.63 -11.26 10.70
N ARG A 50 17.82 -12.27 10.50
CA ARG A 50 17.65 -12.98 9.23
C ARG A 50 16.35 -12.51 8.59
N LEU A 51 16.47 -11.71 7.53
CA LEU A 51 15.33 -11.19 6.80
C LEU A 51 15.08 -12.05 5.55
N PHE A 52 13.99 -12.81 5.59
CA PHE A 52 13.59 -13.64 4.45
C PHE A 52 12.70 -12.85 3.50
N GLU A 53 13.05 -12.87 2.22
CA GLU A 53 12.26 -12.25 1.17
C GLU A 53 12.20 -13.17 -0.04
N MET A 54 11.00 -13.40 -0.59
CA MET A 54 10.85 -14.30 -1.75
C MET A 54 11.34 -13.69 -3.05
N LYS A 55 11.40 -12.36 -3.17
CA LYS A 55 11.98 -11.68 -4.33
C LYS A 55 13.51 -11.72 -4.28
N PRO A 56 14.17 -11.76 -5.43
CA PRO A 56 13.64 -11.71 -6.81
C PRO A 56 13.18 -13.08 -7.35
N THR A 57 13.41 -14.18 -6.60
CA THR A 57 13.16 -15.55 -7.09
C THR A 57 11.68 -15.85 -7.36
N LYS A 58 10.79 -15.24 -6.58
CA LYS A 58 9.33 -15.39 -6.72
C LYS A 58 8.61 -14.07 -6.51
N LYS A 59 7.59 -13.81 -7.33
CA LYS A 59 6.70 -12.64 -7.21
C LYS A 59 5.25 -13.10 -7.28
N THR A 60 4.35 -12.37 -6.60
CA THR A 60 2.90 -12.49 -6.87
C THR A 60 2.54 -11.66 -8.11
N ALA A 61 1.34 -11.85 -8.65
CA ALA A 61 0.87 -11.09 -9.81
C ALA A 61 0.85 -9.56 -9.58
N ALA A 62 0.77 -9.12 -8.31
CA ALA A 62 0.75 -7.71 -7.95
C ALA A 62 2.16 -7.07 -7.91
N HIS A 63 3.22 -7.86 -7.65
CA HIS A 63 4.59 -7.37 -7.56
C HIS A 63 5.22 -7.16 -8.94
N LYS A 64 5.86 -6.02 -9.15
CA LYS A 64 6.58 -5.65 -10.38
C LYS A 64 8.07 -5.45 -10.16
N SER A 65 8.46 -5.01 -8.96
CA SER A 65 9.84 -4.69 -8.59
C SER A 65 10.49 -5.82 -7.80
N ASP A 66 11.83 -5.90 -7.85
CA ASP A 66 12.66 -6.75 -6.97
C ASP A 66 13.01 -6.04 -5.65
N LEU A 67 12.72 -4.75 -5.55
CA LEU A 67 13.03 -3.93 -4.40
C LEU A 67 12.11 -4.23 -3.21
N PHE A 68 12.58 -3.91 -2.00
CA PHE A 68 11.80 -4.03 -0.77
C PHE A 68 10.75 -2.90 -0.68
N CYS A 69 9.77 -3.06 0.19
CA CYS A 69 8.73 -2.04 0.44
C CYS A 69 8.02 -1.55 -0.82
N GLU A 70 7.80 -2.40 -1.82
CA GLU A 70 7.05 -2.03 -3.02
C GLU A 70 5.62 -1.61 -2.66
N LEU A 71 5.25 -0.38 -3.02
CA LEU A 71 3.91 0.15 -2.80
C LEU A 71 2.97 -0.30 -3.93
N ILE A 72 2.07 -1.23 -3.66
CA ILE A 72 1.24 -1.86 -4.67
C ILE A 72 0.05 -1.00 -5.09
N CYS A 73 -0.80 -0.59 -4.13
CA CYS A 73 -2.07 0.07 -4.42
C CYS A 73 -1.92 1.56 -4.70
N SER A 74 -1.16 2.27 -3.89
CA SER A 74 -1.03 3.72 -3.91
C SER A 74 0.35 4.16 -3.44
N ASN A 75 0.85 5.26 -4.00
CA ASN A 75 2.04 5.92 -3.50
C ASN A 75 1.77 6.83 -2.29
N SER A 76 0.51 6.95 -1.84
CA SER A 76 0.13 7.78 -0.70
C SER A 76 0.20 7.00 0.60
N LEU A 77 0.89 7.57 1.57
CA LEU A 77 0.91 7.15 2.96
C LEU A 77 -0.14 7.89 3.80
N LYS A 78 -1.23 8.38 3.18
CA LYS A 78 -2.35 9.10 3.79
C LYS A 78 -1.97 10.49 4.32
N ALA A 79 -2.87 11.10 5.13
CA ALA A 79 -2.73 12.48 5.60
C ALA A 79 -1.41 12.74 6.34
N LEU A 80 -0.84 13.95 6.12
CA LEU A 80 0.38 14.42 6.75
C LEU A 80 0.09 15.25 8.01
N ARG A 81 -1.08 15.89 8.08
CA ARG A 81 -1.45 16.80 9.18
C ARG A 81 -1.50 16.06 10.51
N ILE A 82 -0.86 16.62 11.56
CA ILE A 82 -0.79 16.03 12.90
C ILE A 82 -2.18 15.90 13.58
N GLU A 83 -3.15 16.73 13.20
CA GLU A 83 -4.53 16.70 13.70
C GLU A 83 -5.33 15.52 13.14
N SER A 84 -4.79 14.79 12.19
CA SER A 84 -5.39 13.56 11.68
C SER A 84 -4.73 12.34 12.33
N ALA A 85 -5.50 11.28 12.56
CA ALA A 85 -4.96 10.03 13.12
C ALA A 85 -3.75 9.49 12.33
N ALA A 86 -3.82 9.55 10.99
CA ALA A 86 -2.71 9.12 10.14
C ALA A 86 -1.48 10.03 10.22
N GLY A 87 -1.67 11.33 10.40
CA GLY A 87 -0.56 12.28 10.57
C GLY A 87 0.07 12.16 11.95
N LEU A 88 -0.74 12.01 13.00
CA LEU A 88 -0.26 11.78 14.37
C LEU A 88 0.59 10.51 14.45
N LEU A 89 0.11 9.39 13.89
CA LEU A 89 0.87 8.14 13.85
C LEU A 89 2.23 8.32 13.16
N LYS A 90 2.30 9.07 12.06
CA LYS A 90 3.58 9.34 11.38
C LYS A 90 4.54 10.15 12.24
N GLU A 91 4.04 11.12 12.99
CA GLU A 91 4.88 11.90 13.90
C GLU A 91 5.40 11.03 15.06
N GLU A 92 4.58 10.14 15.61
CA GLU A 92 5.01 9.15 16.59
C GLU A 92 6.10 8.24 16.03
N MET A 93 5.92 7.73 14.81
CA MET A 93 6.93 6.93 14.12
C MET A 93 8.25 7.70 13.89
N ARG A 94 8.19 8.99 13.53
CA ARG A 94 9.41 9.83 13.42
C ARG A 94 10.15 9.94 14.74
N ARG A 95 9.42 10.16 15.84
CA ARG A 95 10.01 10.21 17.20
C ARG A 95 10.62 8.88 17.64
N LEU A 96 10.13 7.77 17.11
CA LEU A 96 10.72 6.44 17.31
C LEU A 96 11.89 6.15 16.36
N ASP A 97 12.27 7.13 15.52
CA ASP A 97 13.33 7.03 14.50
C ASP A 97 13.06 5.89 13.50
N SER A 98 11.86 5.92 12.91
CA SER A 98 11.43 4.98 11.88
C SER A 98 12.27 5.12 10.62
N LEU A 99 12.77 4.00 10.11
CA LEU A 99 13.44 3.91 8.82
C LEU A 99 12.49 4.36 7.69
N LEU A 100 11.27 3.84 7.71
CA LEU A 100 10.29 4.11 6.64
C LEU A 100 9.91 5.59 6.58
N MET A 101 9.71 6.24 7.73
CA MET A 101 9.39 7.66 7.75
C MET A 101 10.56 8.51 7.24
N ARG A 102 11.79 8.19 7.63
CA ARG A 102 12.99 8.87 7.14
C ARG A 102 13.16 8.74 5.62
N CYS A 103 12.88 7.55 5.05
CA CYS A 103 12.92 7.35 3.61
C CYS A 103 11.74 8.04 2.91
N ALA A 104 10.54 7.97 3.47
CA ALA A 104 9.36 8.59 2.89
C ALA A 104 9.46 10.12 2.82
N ASP A 105 9.99 10.76 3.86
CA ASP A 105 10.17 12.20 3.90
C ASP A 105 11.19 12.68 2.83
N LYS A 106 12.21 11.86 2.51
CA LYS A 106 13.21 12.17 1.46
C LYS A 106 12.69 11.93 0.04
N CYS A 107 11.74 11.03 -0.13
CA CYS A 107 11.18 10.65 -1.43
C CYS A 107 9.79 11.26 -1.65
N ALA A 108 9.41 12.26 -0.84
CA ALA A 108 8.09 12.88 -0.92
C ALA A 108 7.86 13.58 -2.26
N VAL A 109 6.63 13.44 -2.77
CA VAL A 109 6.15 14.13 -3.98
C VAL A 109 4.90 14.95 -3.65
N PRO A 110 4.58 16.00 -4.42
CA PRO A 110 3.39 16.82 -4.19
C PRO A 110 2.09 16.01 -4.15
N ALA A 111 1.34 16.13 -3.05
CA ALA A 111 0.07 15.43 -2.85
C ALA A 111 -0.88 16.19 -1.91
N GLY A 112 -0.87 17.52 -1.95
CA GLY A 112 -1.72 18.35 -1.10
C GLY A 112 -1.47 18.08 0.39
N GLY A 113 -2.52 17.72 1.13
CA GLY A 113 -2.42 17.40 2.57
C GLY A 113 -2.02 15.96 2.90
N ALA A 114 -1.60 15.16 1.90
CA ALA A 114 -1.14 13.78 2.09
C ALA A 114 0.38 13.67 1.95
N LEU A 115 0.98 12.67 2.59
CA LEU A 115 2.34 12.24 2.28
C LEU A 115 2.26 11.23 1.14
N ALA A 116 2.70 11.59 -0.03
CA ALA A 116 2.92 10.66 -1.14
C ALA A 116 4.42 10.62 -1.48
N VAL A 117 4.88 9.50 -2.03
CA VAL A 117 6.29 9.28 -2.35
C VAL A 117 6.48 8.86 -3.81
N ASN A 118 7.66 9.15 -4.38
CA ASN A 118 8.11 8.45 -5.55
C ASN A 118 8.33 6.98 -5.17
N ARG A 119 7.60 6.05 -5.79
CA ARG A 119 7.58 4.62 -5.39
C ARG A 119 8.95 3.97 -5.55
N ASP A 120 9.60 4.25 -6.67
CA ASP A 120 10.85 3.60 -7.02
C ASP A 120 11.99 4.09 -6.14
N ASP A 121 12.10 5.41 -5.93
CA ASP A 121 13.09 6.01 -5.05
C ASP A 121 12.92 5.57 -3.60
N PHE A 122 11.67 5.51 -3.11
CA PHE A 122 11.36 5.03 -1.77
C PHE A 122 11.79 3.58 -1.58
N SER A 123 11.37 2.69 -2.50
CA SER A 123 11.74 1.28 -2.44
C SER A 123 13.25 1.06 -2.56
N ALA A 124 13.92 1.79 -3.48
CA ALA A 124 15.37 1.72 -3.65
C ALA A 124 16.12 2.18 -2.39
N MET A 125 15.67 3.28 -1.77
CA MET A 125 16.29 3.82 -0.56
C MET A 125 16.14 2.85 0.62
N VAL A 126 14.94 2.32 0.87
CA VAL A 126 14.73 1.33 1.95
C VAL A 126 15.55 0.07 1.69
N THR A 127 15.57 -0.44 0.46
CA THR A 127 16.36 -1.62 0.09
C THR A 127 17.84 -1.41 0.38
N LYS A 128 18.37 -0.24 0.02
CA LYS A 128 19.78 0.12 0.26
C LYS A 128 20.11 0.17 1.76
N GLU A 129 19.26 0.80 2.57
CA GLU A 129 19.45 0.92 4.03
C GLU A 129 19.44 -0.46 4.71
N ILE A 130 18.53 -1.34 4.31
CA ILE A 130 18.45 -2.71 4.85
C ILE A 130 19.66 -3.56 4.44
N ARG A 131 20.01 -3.56 3.14
CA ARG A 131 21.13 -4.38 2.63
C ARG A 131 22.50 -3.93 3.15
N ASN A 132 22.66 -2.65 3.44
CA ASN A 132 23.92 -2.11 3.96
C ASN A 132 24.05 -2.26 5.49
N ASN A 133 23.04 -2.75 6.19
CA ASN A 133 23.09 -2.93 7.63
C ASN A 133 23.84 -4.24 7.98
N PRO A 134 25.00 -4.20 8.65
CA PRO A 134 25.81 -5.38 8.92
C PRO A 134 25.17 -6.41 9.86
N LEU A 135 24.09 -6.01 10.57
CA LEU A 135 23.35 -6.90 11.47
C LEU A 135 22.12 -7.53 10.78
N ILE A 136 21.86 -7.22 9.50
CA ILE A 136 20.73 -7.78 8.75
C ILE A 136 21.25 -8.65 7.62
N GLU A 137 21.11 -9.96 7.77
CA GLU A 137 21.33 -10.93 6.72
C GLU A 137 20.07 -11.07 5.88
N VAL A 138 20.12 -10.67 4.60
CA VAL A 138 19.00 -10.85 3.67
C VAL A 138 19.09 -12.22 3.01
N ILE A 139 18.05 -13.03 3.17
CA ILE A 139 17.93 -14.38 2.60
C ILE A 139 16.84 -14.34 1.52
N GLU A 140 17.23 -14.33 0.26
CA GLU A 140 16.36 -14.28 -0.92
C GLU A 140 15.77 -15.67 -1.22
N LYS A 141 14.81 -16.07 -0.38
CA LYS A 141 14.15 -17.37 -0.45
C LYS A 141 12.69 -17.28 0.00
N GLU A 142 11.82 -17.98 -0.71
CA GLU A 142 10.45 -18.21 -0.22
C GLU A 142 10.50 -19.09 1.04
N VAL A 143 9.83 -18.64 2.09
CA VAL A 143 9.62 -19.42 3.31
C VAL A 143 8.43 -20.34 3.08
N THR A 144 8.68 -21.64 3.06
CA THR A 144 7.65 -22.68 2.88
C THR A 144 7.26 -23.36 4.20
N GLU A 145 8.12 -23.24 5.22
CA GLU A 145 7.89 -23.71 6.58
C GLU A 145 8.36 -22.61 7.54
N ILE A 146 7.57 -22.30 8.56
CA ILE A 146 7.93 -21.25 9.53
C ILE A 146 9.09 -21.74 10.38
N PRO A 147 10.24 -21.01 10.41
CA PRO A 147 11.38 -21.38 11.23
C PRO A 147 11.01 -21.45 12.71
N ASN A 148 11.51 -22.46 13.40
CA ASN A 148 11.31 -22.69 14.85
C ASN A 148 12.61 -22.66 15.66
N ASP A 149 13.73 -22.32 15.00
CA ASP A 149 15.07 -22.27 15.57
C ASP A 149 15.38 -20.99 16.35
N ALA A 150 14.54 -19.96 16.19
CA ALA A 150 14.66 -18.68 16.87
C ALA A 150 13.28 -17.98 16.96
N ILE A 151 13.24 -16.83 17.66
CA ILE A 151 12.08 -15.95 17.58
C ILE A 151 11.84 -15.56 16.12
N THR A 152 10.60 -15.69 15.66
CA THR A 152 10.21 -15.41 14.30
C THR A 152 9.10 -14.38 14.25
N VAL A 153 9.32 -13.30 13.50
CA VAL A 153 8.31 -12.27 13.19
C VAL A 153 7.79 -12.48 11.78
N ILE A 154 6.52 -12.81 11.66
CA ILE A 154 5.85 -12.94 10.37
C ILE A 154 5.34 -11.57 9.96
N ALA A 155 5.95 -10.98 8.93
CA ALA A 155 5.68 -9.64 8.40
C ALA A 155 5.44 -9.69 6.88
N ALA A 156 4.96 -10.84 6.36
CA ALA A 156 4.79 -11.09 4.94
C ALA A 156 3.68 -10.23 4.30
N GLY A 157 2.85 -9.59 5.11
CA GLY A 157 1.77 -8.72 4.66
C GLY A 157 0.64 -9.47 3.94
N PRO A 158 -0.30 -8.71 3.36
CA PRO A 158 -1.51 -9.30 2.77
C PRO A 158 -1.26 -10.09 1.48
N LEU A 159 -0.11 -9.92 0.84
CA LEU A 159 0.28 -10.56 -0.43
C LEU A 159 1.31 -11.69 -0.21
N ALA A 160 1.26 -12.36 0.93
CA ALA A 160 2.07 -13.54 1.19
C ALA A 160 1.85 -14.61 0.10
N SER A 161 2.88 -15.42 -0.17
CA SER A 161 2.75 -16.53 -1.12
C SER A 161 1.69 -17.54 -0.65
N GLU A 162 1.12 -18.30 -1.59
CA GLU A 162 0.11 -19.31 -1.27
C GLU A 162 0.64 -20.35 -0.28
N VAL A 163 1.90 -20.75 -0.43
CA VAL A 163 2.54 -21.74 0.46
C VAL A 163 2.68 -21.18 1.87
N LEU A 164 3.23 -19.97 2.02
CA LEU A 164 3.36 -19.34 3.33
C LEU A 164 1.99 -19.04 3.95
N SER A 165 1.00 -18.61 3.15
CA SER A 165 -0.37 -18.39 3.61
C SER A 165 -0.98 -19.68 4.15
N ALA A 166 -0.76 -20.82 3.50
CA ALA A 166 -1.23 -22.12 3.97
C ALA A 166 -0.58 -22.52 5.30
N GLU A 167 0.74 -22.27 5.46
CA GLU A 167 1.44 -22.50 6.73
C GLU A 167 0.89 -21.62 7.86
N ILE A 168 0.67 -20.32 7.59
CA ILE A 168 0.05 -19.40 8.55
C ILE A 168 -1.36 -19.89 8.92
N GLN A 169 -2.15 -20.34 7.96
CA GLN A 169 -3.50 -20.89 8.23
C GLN A 169 -3.47 -22.11 9.15
N LYS A 170 -2.50 -23.01 8.98
CA LYS A 170 -2.35 -24.20 9.85
C LYS A 170 -2.13 -23.80 11.32
N ILE A 171 -1.20 -22.87 11.57
CA ILE A 171 -0.88 -22.45 12.94
C ILE A 171 -1.95 -21.53 13.55
N CYS A 172 -2.70 -20.79 12.73
CA CYS A 172 -3.72 -19.85 13.19
C CYS A 172 -5.15 -20.44 13.27
N GLY A 173 -5.32 -21.71 12.85
CA GLY A 173 -6.63 -22.36 12.85
C GLY A 173 -7.64 -21.74 11.88
N GLY A 174 -7.17 -21.16 10.79
CA GLY A 174 -7.95 -20.49 9.76
C GLY A 174 -7.47 -19.05 9.52
N GLY A 175 -7.73 -18.53 8.34
CA GLY A 175 -7.39 -17.16 7.95
C GLY A 175 -8.60 -16.44 7.38
N LEU A 176 -8.64 -15.13 7.52
CA LEU A 176 -9.59 -14.28 6.85
C LEU A 176 -8.94 -13.70 5.60
N SER A 177 -9.71 -13.53 4.54
CA SER A 177 -9.23 -12.89 3.31
C SER A 177 -10.24 -11.86 2.83
N PHE A 178 -9.74 -10.83 2.14
CA PHE A 178 -10.54 -9.85 1.43
C PHE A 178 -9.87 -9.52 0.10
N PHE A 179 -10.63 -8.93 -0.81
CA PHE A 179 -10.09 -8.45 -2.08
C PHE A 179 -9.81 -6.95 -2.01
N ASP A 180 -8.72 -6.56 -2.66
CA ASP A 180 -8.29 -5.20 -2.83
C ASP A 180 -7.97 -4.94 -4.30
N ALA A 181 -8.06 -3.70 -4.74
CA ALA A 181 -7.82 -3.34 -6.12
C ALA A 181 -6.84 -2.18 -6.24
N ALA A 182 -6.00 -2.19 -7.27
CA ALA A 182 -5.14 -1.09 -7.65
C ALA A 182 -5.80 -0.19 -8.69
N ALA A 183 -5.44 1.10 -8.70
CA ALA A 183 -5.87 2.05 -9.69
C ALA A 183 -4.90 2.12 -10.89
N PRO A 184 -5.37 2.48 -12.10
CA PRO A 184 -4.52 2.67 -13.26
C PRO A 184 -3.59 3.87 -13.15
N ILE A 185 -2.51 3.85 -13.96
CA ILE A 185 -1.55 4.94 -14.11
C ILE A 185 -1.44 5.30 -15.60
N VAL A 186 -1.47 6.61 -15.89
CA VAL A 186 -1.32 7.17 -17.22
C VAL A 186 -0.10 8.06 -17.34
N THR A 187 0.42 8.25 -18.57
CA THR A 187 1.50 9.20 -18.82
C THR A 187 0.97 10.63 -18.82
N ALA A 188 1.79 11.58 -18.35
CA ALA A 188 1.42 13.01 -18.33
C ALA A 188 1.16 13.57 -19.74
N GLU A 189 1.98 13.15 -20.70
CA GLU A 189 1.93 13.62 -22.10
C GLU A 189 0.61 13.25 -22.80
N SER A 190 -0.04 12.19 -22.34
CA SER A 190 -1.29 11.71 -22.93
C SER A 190 -2.56 12.34 -22.30
N ILE A 191 -2.40 13.21 -21.31
CA ILE A 191 -3.51 13.92 -20.69
C ILE A 191 -3.83 15.18 -21.47
N ASP A 192 -5.07 15.32 -21.93
CA ASP A 192 -5.54 16.54 -22.60
C ASP A 192 -5.73 17.68 -21.58
N MET A 193 -4.70 18.52 -21.45
CA MET A 193 -4.69 19.65 -20.51
C MET A 193 -5.62 20.81 -20.92
N GLU A 194 -6.14 20.84 -22.14
CA GLU A 194 -7.19 21.78 -22.52
C GLU A 194 -8.54 21.43 -21.86
N LYS A 195 -8.72 20.16 -21.51
CA LYS A 195 -9.89 19.61 -20.82
C LYS A 195 -9.68 19.33 -19.33
N ALA A 196 -8.50 19.65 -18.81
CA ALA A 196 -8.15 19.49 -17.39
C ALA A 196 -7.68 20.81 -16.78
N PHE A 197 -7.50 20.82 -15.46
CA PHE A 197 -6.93 21.96 -14.75
C PHE A 197 -6.23 21.54 -13.47
N PHE A 198 -5.23 22.28 -13.06
CA PHE A 198 -4.56 22.09 -11.78
C PHE A 198 -5.33 22.78 -10.65
N ALA A 199 -5.63 22.07 -9.58
CA ALA A 199 -6.17 22.64 -8.35
C ALA A 199 -6.13 21.63 -7.21
N SER A 200 -6.04 22.13 -5.99
CA SER A 200 -6.32 21.39 -4.75
C SER A 200 -7.70 21.72 -4.21
N ARG A 201 -8.38 20.73 -3.60
CA ARG A 201 -9.70 20.98 -3.00
C ARG A 201 -9.59 22.01 -1.88
N TYR A 202 -10.47 23.00 -1.92
CA TYR A 202 -10.54 24.10 -0.94
C TYR A 202 -9.23 24.87 -0.83
N ASP A 203 -8.45 24.95 -1.92
CA ASP A 203 -7.14 25.61 -2.00
C ASP A 203 -6.15 25.15 -0.92
N LYS A 204 -6.26 23.89 -0.49
CA LYS A 204 -5.39 23.29 0.51
C LYS A 204 -4.32 22.42 -0.15
N GLY A 205 -3.06 22.82 0.01
CA GLY A 205 -1.91 22.00 -0.40
C GLY A 205 -1.21 22.41 -1.68
N GLY A 206 -1.46 23.62 -2.20
CA GLY A 206 -0.86 24.17 -3.42
C GLY A 206 -1.73 23.94 -4.66
N ASP A 207 -1.64 24.84 -5.63
CA ASP A 207 -2.51 24.86 -6.83
C ASP A 207 -2.21 23.75 -7.84
N ASP A 208 -1.02 23.12 -7.75
CA ASP A 208 -0.54 22.11 -8.69
C ASP A 208 -0.51 20.67 -8.14
N ALA A 209 -1.14 20.44 -6.99
CA ALA A 209 -1.09 19.13 -6.33
C ALA A 209 -1.86 18.02 -7.07
N TYR A 210 -2.92 18.39 -7.84
CA TYR A 210 -3.73 17.45 -8.60
C TYR A 210 -4.10 18.02 -9.96
N ILE A 211 -4.10 17.16 -10.99
CA ILE A 211 -4.81 17.43 -12.24
C ILE A 211 -6.27 17.01 -12.03
N ASN A 212 -7.19 17.88 -12.34
CA ASN A 212 -8.63 17.64 -12.25
C ASN A 212 -9.22 17.48 -13.65
N CYS A 213 -9.87 16.35 -13.90
CA CYS A 213 -10.54 15.99 -15.13
C CYS A 213 -12.06 16.14 -14.93
N PRO A 214 -12.65 17.29 -15.23
CA PRO A 214 -14.07 17.55 -15.04
C PRO A 214 -14.91 16.87 -16.11
N MET A 215 -16.16 16.59 -15.72
CA MET A 215 -17.20 16.11 -16.61
C MET A 215 -18.46 16.94 -16.40
N ASN A 216 -19.18 17.23 -17.49
CA ASN A 216 -20.55 17.72 -17.43
C ASN A 216 -21.53 16.58 -17.12
N LYS A 217 -22.83 16.87 -17.10
CA LYS A 217 -23.84 15.86 -16.74
C LYS A 217 -23.91 14.74 -17.79
N ASP A 218 -23.98 15.09 -19.06
CA ASP A 218 -24.18 14.12 -20.14
C ASP A 218 -22.94 13.22 -20.31
N GLU A 219 -21.75 13.77 -20.17
CA GLU A 219 -20.50 13.02 -20.15
C GLU A 219 -20.44 12.02 -18.96
N TYR A 220 -20.89 12.46 -17.78
CA TYR A 220 -20.95 11.60 -16.61
C TYR A 220 -21.97 10.47 -16.77
N GLU A 221 -23.17 10.76 -17.30
CA GLU A 221 -24.20 9.74 -17.53
C GLU A 221 -23.68 8.65 -18.48
N ALA A 222 -23.10 9.06 -19.62
CA ALA A 222 -22.53 8.12 -20.59
C ALA A 222 -21.40 7.27 -19.96
N PHE A 223 -20.50 7.91 -19.21
CA PHE A 223 -19.44 7.23 -18.47
C PHE A 223 -20.00 6.24 -17.43
N TYR A 224 -20.98 6.65 -16.64
CA TYR A 224 -21.61 5.82 -15.60
C TYR A 224 -22.22 4.54 -16.20
N GLU A 225 -23.01 4.66 -17.25
CA GLU A 225 -23.63 3.52 -17.95
C GLU A 225 -22.58 2.56 -18.51
N ALA A 226 -21.52 3.10 -19.11
CA ALA A 226 -20.43 2.30 -19.64
C ALA A 226 -19.67 1.57 -18.52
N LEU A 227 -19.46 2.22 -17.37
CA LEU A 227 -18.76 1.66 -16.22
C LEU A 227 -19.54 0.51 -15.57
N VAL A 228 -20.84 0.71 -15.35
CA VAL A 228 -21.71 -0.29 -14.70
C VAL A 228 -21.88 -1.54 -15.56
N SER A 229 -21.91 -1.37 -16.89
CA SER A 229 -22.08 -2.46 -17.87
C SER A 229 -20.77 -3.14 -18.30
N ALA A 230 -19.62 -2.60 -17.88
CA ALA A 230 -18.30 -3.08 -18.31
C ALA A 230 -17.98 -4.50 -17.80
N GLU A 231 -17.25 -5.27 -18.60
CA GLU A 231 -16.81 -6.61 -18.25
C GLU A 231 -15.72 -6.60 -17.17
N ARG A 232 -15.88 -7.46 -16.18
CA ARG A 232 -14.93 -7.65 -15.08
C ARG A 232 -14.08 -8.89 -15.26
N THR A 233 -12.88 -8.87 -14.69
CA THR A 233 -12.02 -10.03 -14.60
C THR A 233 -12.64 -11.03 -13.59
N PRO A 234 -12.77 -12.34 -13.93
CA PRO A 234 -13.21 -13.33 -12.97
C PRO A 234 -12.28 -13.40 -11.75
N LEU A 235 -12.86 -13.46 -10.55
CA LEU A 235 -12.09 -13.68 -9.34
C LEU A 235 -11.78 -15.18 -9.20
N HIS A 236 -10.54 -15.49 -8.81
CA HIS A 236 -10.11 -16.86 -8.55
C HIS A 236 -9.97 -17.10 -7.04
N GLY A 237 -10.45 -18.26 -6.56
CA GLY A 237 -10.30 -18.67 -5.16
C GLY A 237 -11.61 -19.10 -4.48
N VAL A 238 -11.51 -19.50 -3.22
CA VAL A 238 -12.60 -20.12 -2.44
C VAL A 238 -13.77 -19.16 -2.15
N ASP A 239 -13.56 -17.85 -2.16
CA ASP A 239 -14.55 -16.83 -1.77
C ASP A 239 -15.24 -16.15 -2.98
N VAL A 240 -15.29 -16.83 -4.13
CA VAL A 240 -15.81 -16.26 -5.39
C VAL A 240 -17.30 -15.90 -5.32
N GLN A 241 -18.09 -16.59 -4.48
CA GLN A 241 -19.54 -16.38 -4.41
C GLN A 241 -19.96 -15.13 -3.61
N ASN A 242 -19.12 -14.67 -2.67
CA ASN A 242 -19.34 -13.43 -1.88
C ASN A 242 -18.00 -12.80 -1.50
N PRO A 243 -17.32 -12.13 -2.44
CA PRO A 243 -16.02 -11.54 -2.17
C PRO A 243 -16.19 -10.40 -1.16
N LYS A 244 -15.57 -10.54 0.02
CA LYS A 244 -15.45 -9.43 0.96
C LYS A 244 -14.42 -8.46 0.36
N VAL A 245 -14.88 -7.29 -0.07
CA VAL A 245 -14.02 -6.21 -0.57
C VAL A 245 -13.79 -5.21 0.57
N TYR A 246 -12.54 -4.80 0.75
CA TYR A 246 -12.23 -3.75 1.72
C TYR A 246 -12.84 -2.42 1.28
N GLU A 247 -13.64 -1.80 2.14
CA GLU A 247 -14.41 -0.60 1.80
C GLU A 247 -13.54 0.56 1.32
N GLY A 248 -12.33 0.70 1.86
CA GLY A 248 -11.40 1.77 1.50
C GLY A 248 -10.71 1.60 0.13
N CYS A 249 -10.78 0.40 -0.47
CA CYS A 249 -10.18 0.07 -1.77
C CYS A 249 -11.19 -0.61 -2.70
N MET A 250 -12.49 -0.28 -2.50
CA MET A 250 -13.56 -0.84 -3.32
C MET A 250 -13.41 -0.44 -4.78
N PRO A 251 -13.54 -1.41 -5.73
CA PRO A 251 -13.53 -1.11 -7.15
C PRO A 251 -14.58 -0.07 -7.54
N VAL A 252 -14.19 0.86 -8.41
CA VAL A 252 -15.03 2.00 -8.81
C VAL A 252 -16.34 1.55 -9.47
N GLU A 253 -16.33 0.46 -10.22
CA GLU A 253 -17.51 -0.14 -10.84
C GLU A 253 -18.46 -0.77 -9.80
N ILE A 254 -17.93 -1.25 -8.68
CA ILE A 254 -18.75 -1.75 -7.55
C ILE A 254 -19.37 -0.58 -6.77
N LEU A 255 -18.61 0.50 -6.58
CA LEU A 255 -19.15 1.74 -6.00
C LEU A 255 -20.28 2.31 -6.87
N ALA A 256 -20.11 2.33 -8.19
CA ALA A 256 -21.13 2.79 -9.13
C ALA A 256 -22.43 2.00 -8.99
N GLN A 257 -22.38 0.69 -8.81
CA GLN A 257 -23.56 -0.17 -8.65
C GLN A 257 -24.37 0.11 -7.38
N ARG A 258 -23.80 0.81 -6.39
CA ARG A 258 -24.53 1.20 -5.16
C ARG A 258 -25.51 2.35 -5.37
N GLY A 259 -25.41 3.05 -6.50
CA GLY A 259 -26.31 4.12 -6.88
C GLY A 259 -25.65 5.13 -7.82
N HIS A 260 -26.47 5.73 -8.66
CA HIS A 260 -26.07 6.63 -9.71
C HIS A 260 -25.16 7.79 -9.25
N ASP A 261 -25.44 8.39 -8.12
CA ASP A 261 -24.67 9.50 -7.58
C ASP A 261 -23.53 9.09 -6.65
N THR A 262 -23.34 7.79 -6.37
CA THR A 262 -22.34 7.32 -5.40
C THR A 262 -20.92 7.82 -5.74
N LEU A 263 -20.55 7.80 -7.01
CA LEU A 263 -19.24 8.29 -7.44
C LEU A 263 -19.07 9.80 -7.21
N ARG A 264 -20.14 10.58 -7.36
CA ARG A 264 -20.15 12.04 -7.17
C ARG A 264 -20.09 12.45 -5.70
N PHE A 265 -20.41 11.56 -4.78
CA PHE A 265 -20.20 11.72 -3.33
C PHE A 265 -18.91 11.04 -2.84
N GLY A 266 -18.27 10.26 -3.71
CA GLY A 266 -17.04 9.48 -3.48
C GLY A 266 -15.86 9.98 -4.31
N PRO A 267 -15.26 9.09 -5.14
CA PRO A 267 -14.02 9.38 -5.87
C PRO A 267 -14.13 10.53 -6.89
N MET A 268 -15.30 10.76 -7.45
CA MET A 268 -15.54 11.83 -8.44
C MET A 268 -16.23 13.06 -7.83
N LYS A 269 -16.10 13.28 -6.53
CA LYS A 269 -16.74 14.40 -5.84
C LYS A 269 -16.30 15.76 -6.41
N PRO A 270 -17.22 16.64 -6.85
CA PRO A 270 -16.85 17.94 -7.42
C PRO A 270 -16.73 19.06 -6.36
N VAL A 271 -17.17 18.81 -5.12
CA VAL A 271 -17.20 19.82 -4.04
C VAL A 271 -15.78 20.28 -3.67
N GLY A 272 -15.59 21.58 -3.52
CA GLY A 272 -14.29 22.19 -3.22
C GLY A 272 -13.42 22.45 -4.45
N LEU A 273 -13.97 22.25 -5.66
CA LEU A 273 -13.33 22.55 -6.94
C LEU A 273 -14.19 23.49 -7.78
N ARG A 274 -13.52 24.35 -8.53
CA ARG A 274 -14.14 25.26 -9.52
C ARG A 274 -13.30 25.18 -10.79
N ASP A 275 -13.93 24.88 -11.91
CA ASP A 275 -13.25 24.84 -13.21
C ASP A 275 -12.93 26.28 -13.65
N PRO A 276 -11.66 26.66 -13.82
CA PRO A 276 -11.28 28.03 -14.17
C PRO A 276 -11.76 28.45 -15.57
N ARG A 277 -12.03 27.48 -16.47
CA ARG A 277 -12.48 27.75 -17.85
C ARG A 277 -13.96 28.16 -17.88
N THR A 278 -14.78 27.62 -16.98
CA THR A 278 -16.23 27.90 -16.94
C THR A 278 -16.62 28.81 -15.76
N GLY A 279 -15.76 28.92 -14.74
CA GLY A 279 -16.05 29.60 -13.50
C GLY A 279 -17.05 28.85 -12.60
N HIS A 280 -17.48 27.62 -12.98
CA HIS A 280 -18.50 26.86 -12.28
C HIS A 280 -17.92 25.56 -11.67
N ARG A 281 -18.67 25.01 -10.72
CA ARG A 281 -18.41 23.68 -10.18
C ARG A 281 -18.82 22.63 -11.21
N PRO A 282 -17.92 21.71 -11.61
CA PRO A 282 -18.25 20.61 -12.52
C PRO A 282 -19.34 19.70 -11.97
N TRP A 283 -19.94 18.85 -12.81
CA TRP A 283 -20.89 17.83 -12.40
C TRP A 283 -20.19 16.69 -11.65
N ALA A 284 -19.09 16.21 -12.20
CA ALA A 284 -18.19 15.23 -11.59
C ALA A 284 -16.74 15.56 -11.91
N VAL A 285 -15.76 15.10 -11.12
CA VAL A 285 -14.33 15.34 -11.35
C VAL A 285 -13.53 14.12 -10.94
N LEU A 286 -12.78 13.54 -11.87
CA LEU A 286 -11.69 12.64 -11.54
C LEU A 286 -10.45 13.47 -11.19
N GLN A 287 -9.79 13.12 -10.09
CA GLN A 287 -8.48 13.71 -9.74
C GLN A 287 -7.35 12.75 -10.11
N LEU A 288 -6.29 13.29 -10.70
CA LEU A 288 -5.06 12.58 -10.97
C LEU A 288 -3.97 13.10 -10.03
N ARG A 289 -3.17 12.17 -9.47
CA ARG A 289 -2.06 12.49 -8.58
C ARG A 289 -0.76 11.98 -9.19
N THR A 290 0.30 12.80 -9.11
CA THR A 290 1.62 12.38 -9.59
C THR A 290 2.15 11.15 -8.86
N GLU A 291 2.81 10.27 -9.59
CA GLU A 291 3.48 9.07 -9.08
C GLU A 291 4.99 9.29 -8.85
N ASN A 292 5.58 10.29 -9.50
CA ASN A 292 7.02 10.55 -9.45
C ASN A 292 7.33 12.06 -9.36
N ALA A 293 8.57 12.37 -9.02
CA ALA A 293 9.03 13.76 -8.86
C ALA A 293 9.02 14.54 -10.18
N GLU A 294 9.29 13.86 -11.29
CA GLU A 294 9.31 14.42 -12.65
C GLU A 294 7.90 14.78 -13.18
N LYS A 295 6.86 14.38 -12.44
CA LYS A 295 5.45 14.56 -12.82
C LYS A 295 5.13 13.99 -14.21
N SER A 296 5.83 12.91 -14.60
CA SER A 296 5.63 12.25 -15.90
C SER A 296 4.54 11.18 -15.87
N LEU A 297 4.12 10.74 -14.68
CA LEU A 297 3.16 9.67 -14.46
C LEU A 297 2.09 10.09 -13.44
N TYR A 298 0.83 9.74 -13.73
CA TYR A 298 -0.32 10.11 -12.90
C TYR A 298 -1.23 8.92 -12.60
N ASN A 299 -1.57 8.78 -11.33
CA ASN A 299 -2.51 7.77 -10.82
C ASN A 299 -3.94 8.32 -10.84
N LEU A 300 -4.89 7.51 -11.27
CA LEU A 300 -6.33 7.83 -11.23
C LEU A 300 -6.85 7.64 -9.79
N VAL A 301 -7.00 8.73 -9.05
CA VAL A 301 -7.32 8.69 -7.61
C VAL A 301 -8.72 8.13 -7.37
N GLY A 302 -8.82 7.04 -6.59
CA GLY A 302 -10.08 6.40 -6.26
C GLY A 302 -10.66 5.50 -7.37
N PHE A 303 -9.88 5.22 -8.42
CA PHE A 303 -10.28 4.37 -9.55
C PHE A 303 -9.66 2.98 -9.49
N GLN A 304 -9.57 2.42 -8.29
CA GLN A 304 -9.29 1.00 -8.12
C GLN A 304 -10.34 0.20 -8.90
N THR A 305 -9.93 -0.83 -9.62
CA THR A 305 -10.85 -1.53 -10.53
C THR A 305 -10.50 -2.99 -10.74
N ASN A 306 -11.54 -3.80 -11.01
CA ASN A 306 -11.46 -5.18 -11.47
C ASN A 306 -11.94 -5.36 -12.92
N LEU A 307 -12.10 -4.27 -13.66
CA LEU A 307 -12.43 -4.33 -15.07
C LEU A 307 -11.34 -5.03 -15.87
N LYS A 308 -11.70 -5.74 -16.93
CA LYS A 308 -10.73 -6.24 -17.92
C LYS A 308 -9.93 -5.09 -18.53
N PHE A 309 -8.66 -5.30 -18.89
CA PHE A 309 -7.79 -4.24 -19.41
C PHE A 309 -8.39 -3.48 -20.63
N PRO A 310 -8.98 -4.15 -21.64
CA PRO A 310 -9.64 -3.43 -22.71
C PRO A 310 -10.80 -2.55 -22.24
N GLU A 311 -11.56 -3.00 -21.25
CA GLU A 311 -12.66 -2.25 -20.65
C GLU A 311 -12.17 -1.04 -19.85
N GLN A 312 -11.08 -1.17 -19.13
CA GLN A 312 -10.46 -0.04 -18.43
C GLN A 312 -10.10 1.06 -19.43
N LYS A 313 -9.44 0.70 -20.54
CA LYS A 313 -9.10 1.65 -21.58
C LYS A 313 -10.37 2.28 -22.18
N ARG A 314 -11.34 1.47 -22.59
CA ARG A 314 -12.59 1.94 -23.22
C ARG A 314 -13.36 2.90 -22.31
N VAL A 315 -13.59 2.50 -21.05
CA VAL A 315 -14.43 3.27 -20.12
C VAL A 315 -13.72 4.52 -19.62
N PHE A 316 -12.46 4.41 -19.21
CA PHE A 316 -11.76 5.56 -18.62
C PHE A 316 -11.37 6.60 -19.67
N SER A 317 -11.21 6.21 -20.94
CA SER A 317 -11.05 7.17 -22.06
C SER A 317 -12.33 7.93 -22.41
N MET A 318 -13.47 7.61 -21.84
CA MET A 318 -14.68 8.44 -21.95
C MET A 318 -14.62 9.72 -21.11
N ILE A 319 -13.70 9.81 -20.15
CA ILE A 319 -13.42 11.05 -19.42
C ILE A 319 -12.70 12.00 -20.37
N PRO A 320 -13.23 13.20 -20.66
CA PRO A 320 -12.75 14.05 -21.75
C PRO A 320 -11.23 14.30 -21.76
N ALA A 321 -10.64 14.53 -20.58
CA ALA A 321 -9.20 14.75 -20.45
C ALA A 321 -8.35 13.47 -20.63
N LEU A 322 -8.96 12.28 -20.64
CA LEU A 322 -8.30 10.98 -20.80
C LEU A 322 -8.64 10.29 -22.12
N HIS A 323 -9.23 11.01 -23.10
CA HIS A 323 -9.65 10.41 -24.37
C HIS A 323 -8.54 9.65 -25.07
N ASP A 324 -7.35 10.22 -25.13
CA ASP A 324 -6.16 9.65 -25.75
C ASP A 324 -5.13 9.14 -24.74
N ALA A 325 -5.55 8.90 -23.47
CA ALA A 325 -4.66 8.53 -22.39
C ALA A 325 -3.92 7.21 -22.66
N GLU A 326 -2.61 7.24 -22.42
CA GLU A 326 -1.73 6.08 -22.47
C GLU A 326 -1.62 5.45 -21.07
N PHE A 327 -2.20 4.27 -20.93
CA PHE A 327 -2.18 3.50 -19.68
C PHE A 327 -0.92 2.66 -19.62
N ILE A 328 0.06 3.07 -18.81
CA ILE A 328 1.29 2.31 -18.56
C ILE A 328 1.10 1.21 -17.51
N ARG A 329 0.07 1.36 -16.68
CA ARG A 329 -0.33 0.37 -15.69
C ARG A 329 -1.84 0.31 -15.61
N TYR A 330 -2.38 -0.89 -15.76
CA TYR A 330 -3.81 -1.13 -15.53
C TYR A 330 -4.08 -1.46 -14.07
N GLY A 331 -5.30 -1.17 -13.63
CA GLY A 331 -5.81 -1.61 -12.35
C GLY A 331 -5.95 -3.13 -12.30
N VAL A 332 -5.64 -3.72 -11.17
CA VAL A 332 -5.78 -5.17 -10.94
C VAL A 332 -6.35 -5.40 -9.54
N MET A 333 -7.21 -6.41 -9.43
CA MET A 333 -7.70 -6.89 -8.15
C MET A 333 -6.84 -8.04 -7.65
N HIS A 334 -6.55 -8.04 -6.37
CA HIS A 334 -5.77 -9.10 -5.73
C HIS A 334 -6.40 -9.49 -4.40
N ARG A 335 -6.15 -10.73 -4.00
CA ARG A 335 -6.60 -11.25 -2.72
C ARG A 335 -5.59 -10.86 -1.64
N ASN A 336 -6.08 -10.25 -0.56
CA ASN A 336 -5.32 -9.95 0.64
C ASN A 336 -5.68 -10.96 1.73
N THR A 337 -4.70 -11.35 2.52
CA THR A 337 -4.87 -12.19 3.70
C THR A 337 -4.65 -11.36 4.96
N PHE A 338 -5.47 -11.55 5.99
CA PHE A 338 -5.32 -10.90 7.28
C PHE A 338 -5.67 -11.88 8.41
N LEU A 339 -5.22 -11.55 9.62
CA LEU A 339 -5.42 -12.38 10.80
C LEU A 339 -6.61 -11.90 11.65
N ASP A 340 -7.32 -12.83 12.26
CA ASP A 340 -8.22 -12.56 13.39
C ASP A 340 -7.38 -12.33 14.67
N SER A 341 -6.66 -11.21 14.69
CA SER A 341 -5.68 -10.88 15.72
C SER A 341 -6.22 -10.98 17.15
N PRO A 342 -7.45 -10.49 17.47
CA PRO A 342 -7.97 -10.61 18.84
C PRO A 342 -8.11 -12.05 19.32
N ARG A 343 -8.38 -12.98 18.41
CA ARG A 343 -8.50 -14.41 18.75
C ARG A 343 -7.15 -15.10 18.89
N ILE A 344 -6.18 -14.76 18.03
CA ILE A 344 -4.94 -15.51 17.83
C ILE A 344 -3.78 -14.94 18.65
N LEU A 345 -3.72 -13.61 18.85
CA LEU A 345 -2.57 -12.93 19.42
C LEU A 345 -2.78 -12.50 20.88
N ASN A 346 -1.69 -12.42 21.61
CA ASN A 346 -1.58 -11.72 22.87
C ASN A 346 -1.45 -10.20 22.65
N SER A 347 -1.49 -9.42 23.71
CA SER A 347 -1.38 -7.95 23.66
C SER A 347 0.00 -7.45 23.20
N ASP A 348 1.02 -8.28 23.24
CA ASP A 348 2.37 -8.01 22.72
C ASP A 348 2.60 -8.50 21.28
N PHE A 349 1.52 -8.90 20.61
CA PHE A 349 1.50 -9.47 19.25
C PHE A 349 2.19 -10.83 19.10
N SER A 350 2.57 -11.49 20.21
CA SER A 350 2.98 -12.90 20.16
C SER A 350 1.76 -13.79 19.95
N MET A 351 1.98 -14.94 19.33
CA MET A 351 0.92 -15.94 19.15
C MET A 351 0.59 -16.61 20.49
N LYS A 352 -0.70 -16.77 20.80
CA LYS A 352 -1.16 -17.40 22.07
C LYS A 352 -0.65 -18.82 22.26
N GLU A 353 -0.59 -19.59 21.15
CA GLU A 353 -0.16 -20.99 21.18
C GLU A 353 1.36 -21.17 21.05
N ASN A 354 2.08 -20.15 20.61
CA ASN A 354 3.54 -20.16 20.48
C ASN A 354 4.14 -18.77 20.68
N ALA A 355 4.64 -18.51 21.89
CA ALA A 355 5.21 -17.22 22.28
C ALA A 355 6.49 -16.82 21.51
N ASN A 356 7.07 -17.71 20.71
CA ASN A 356 8.23 -17.39 19.86
C ASN A 356 7.81 -16.87 18.47
N ILE A 357 6.51 -16.90 18.13
CA ILE A 357 5.99 -16.38 16.87
C ILE A 357 5.26 -15.06 17.12
N PHE A 358 5.64 -14.04 16.38
CA PHE A 358 5.03 -12.70 16.39
C PHE A 358 4.50 -12.37 15.02
N PHE A 359 3.50 -11.48 14.95
CA PHE A 359 3.00 -10.94 13.70
C PHE A 359 3.17 -9.43 13.66
N ALA A 360 3.57 -8.90 12.50
CA ALA A 360 3.71 -7.48 12.24
C ALA A 360 3.04 -7.09 10.90
N GLY A 361 2.28 -5.99 10.91
CA GLY A 361 1.46 -5.55 9.78
C GLY A 361 0.08 -6.21 9.78
N GLN A 362 -0.36 -6.61 8.59
CA GLN A 362 -1.69 -7.23 8.39
C GLN A 362 -1.62 -8.75 8.47
#